data_374e4040de62a5a11bb2145f4b831c5e
#
_entry.id   374e4040de62a5a11bb2145f4b831c5e
#
_cell.length_a   1.000
_cell.length_b   1.000
_cell.length_c   1.000
_cell.angle_alpha   90.00
_cell.angle_beta   90.00
_cell.angle_gamma   90.00
#
_symmetry.space_group_name_H-M   'P 1'
#
loop_
_entity.id
_entity.type
_entity.pdbx_description
1 polymer ?
#
loop_
_entity_poly.entity_id
_entity_poly.type
_entity_poly.pdbx_seq_one_letter_code
_entity_poly.pdbx_strand_id
1 'polypeptide(L)'
;VQNHTEKVKVDYLVTEAGGDPVGPNRLSFIYGEKGTAWTRMKFKGMEGHGSAPYKSNNAVVKMAEAIQRVKEYQPPRDTSFTKPFLKAIGFGGVTLALLNQPRTLGFMLNMMAKRSRGSAAFIQALSQMTWSPNVCGGGVKTNTIPGSASLDIDVRILPGQDEEYVREHFRKALGPLAKEVEIERLKPEEGGALTMGSLSDTISPFVDLMESIVKEIRGSEYMIVPMLSPGATDCRFFRKAWSTQAYGFSVHDGSLDLSTLQSLFHGIDERIPIGTLEMTGKGYMELARRFLS
;
A
#
# COMPACT_ATOMS: atom_id res chain seq x y z
N VAL A 1 -2.59 17.71 13.78
CA VAL A 1 -4.01 17.45 13.90
C VAL A 1 -4.44 17.58 15.37
N GLN A 2 -3.95 16.74 16.27
CA GLN A 2 -4.40 16.71 17.68
C GLN A 2 -4.16 18.03 18.45
N ASN A 3 -3.05 18.71 18.23
CA ASN A 3 -2.65 19.91 18.96
C ASN A 3 -3.20 21.22 18.36
N HIS A 4 -3.84 21.18 17.20
CA HIS A 4 -4.31 22.37 16.48
C HIS A 4 -5.69 22.15 15.83
N THR A 5 -6.57 21.43 16.50
CA THR A 5 -7.90 21.03 15.99
C THR A 5 -8.69 22.21 15.40
N GLU A 6 -8.75 23.33 16.11
CA GLU A 6 -9.49 24.52 15.68
C GLU A 6 -8.97 25.15 14.37
N LYS A 7 -7.70 24.87 14.02
CA LYS A 7 -7.08 25.44 12.80
C LYS A 7 -7.17 24.51 11.60
N VAL A 8 -7.33 23.19 11.82
CA VAL A 8 -7.16 22.18 10.78
C VAL A 8 -8.35 21.25 10.60
N LYS A 9 -9.42 21.39 11.42
CA LYS A 9 -10.65 20.61 11.24
C LYS A 9 -11.36 21.08 9.97
N VAL A 10 -11.55 20.16 9.04
CA VAL A 10 -12.18 20.40 7.73
C VAL A 10 -13.10 19.24 7.36
N ASP A 11 -14.15 19.52 6.58
CA ASP A 11 -15.05 18.48 6.08
C ASP A 11 -14.46 17.78 4.85
N TYR A 12 -13.70 18.51 4.03
CA TYR A 12 -13.04 18.01 2.84
C TYR A 12 -11.56 18.38 2.84
N LEU A 13 -10.74 17.48 2.31
CA LEU A 13 -9.29 17.64 2.17
C LEU A 13 -8.84 17.09 0.82
N VAL A 14 -7.94 17.80 0.18
CA VAL A 14 -7.21 17.31 -1.00
C VAL A 14 -5.74 17.26 -0.67
N THR A 15 -5.07 16.18 -1.07
CA THR A 15 -3.64 15.97 -0.88
C THR A 15 -3.00 15.43 -2.16
N GLU A 16 -1.72 15.14 -2.07
CA GLU A 16 -0.92 14.53 -3.13
C GLU A 16 -1.50 13.18 -3.59
N ALA A 17 -0.93 12.62 -4.63
CA ALA A 17 -1.33 11.42 -5.34
C ALA A 17 -2.64 11.56 -6.13
N GLY A 18 -2.96 10.57 -6.94
CA GLY A 18 -4.06 10.62 -7.89
C GLY A 18 -3.69 11.34 -9.19
N GLY A 19 -4.63 11.42 -10.10
CA GLY A 19 -4.40 11.94 -11.45
C GLY A 19 -3.63 11.01 -12.37
N ASP A 20 -3.24 9.83 -11.89
CA ASP A 20 -2.49 8.88 -12.68
C ASP A 20 -3.30 8.40 -13.88
N PRO A 21 -2.68 8.28 -15.07
CA PRO A 21 -3.33 7.73 -16.24
C PRO A 21 -3.51 6.21 -16.08
N VAL A 22 -4.73 5.80 -15.76
CA VAL A 22 -5.07 4.38 -15.49
C VAL A 22 -5.76 3.70 -16.68
N GLY A 23 -5.91 4.40 -17.79
CA GLY A 23 -6.49 3.90 -19.04
C GLY A 23 -6.78 5.04 -20.00
N PRO A 24 -7.27 4.75 -21.23
CA PRO A 24 -7.63 5.79 -22.17
C PRO A 24 -8.66 6.75 -21.57
N ASN A 25 -8.33 8.05 -21.53
CA ASN A 25 -9.16 9.12 -20.98
C ASN A 25 -9.63 8.88 -19.53
N ARG A 26 -8.78 8.20 -18.71
CA ARG A 26 -9.08 7.88 -17.31
C ARG A 26 -7.94 8.30 -16.41
N LEU A 27 -8.24 9.16 -15.45
CA LEU A 27 -7.31 9.56 -14.39
C LEU A 27 -7.78 8.98 -13.06
N SER A 28 -6.86 8.55 -12.22
CA SER A 28 -7.20 8.09 -10.87
C SER A 28 -7.54 9.24 -9.94
N PHE A 29 -8.38 9.01 -8.94
CA PHE A 29 -8.39 9.77 -7.70
C PHE A 29 -8.28 8.82 -6.52
N ILE A 30 -7.50 9.20 -5.51
CA ILE A 30 -7.28 8.35 -4.34
C ILE A 30 -8.38 8.62 -3.32
N TYR A 31 -9.26 7.64 -3.11
CA TYR A 31 -10.35 7.74 -2.13
C TYR A 31 -10.03 7.07 -0.80
N GLY A 32 -8.93 6.34 -0.75
CA GLY A 32 -8.54 5.59 0.44
C GLY A 32 -7.12 5.08 0.34
N GLU A 33 -6.63 4.55 1.43
CA GLU A 33 -5.26 4.09 1.56
C GLU A 33 -5.14 2.88 2.47
N LYS A 34 -4.12 2.07 2.22
CA LYS A 34 -3.75 0.97 3.11
C LYS A 34 -3.17 1.50 4.41
N GLY A 35 -3.37 0.73 5.46
CA GLY A 35 -2.67 0.97 6.72
C GLY A 35 -1.26 0.41 6.71
N THR A 36 -0.46 0.81 7.71
CA THR A 36 0.86 0.27 8.00
C THR A 36 0.84 -0.47 9.33
N ALA A 37 1.48 -1.64 9.40
CA ALA A 37 1.60 -2.42 10.62
C ALA A 37 3.00 -3.05 10.68
N TRP A 38 4.04 -2.20 10.65
CA TRP A 38 5.42 -2.66 10.61
C TRP A 38 5.73 -3.53 11.82
N THR A 39 6.29 -4.68 11.54
CA THR A 39 6.40 -5.78 12.51
C THR A 39 7.84 -6.23 12.62
N ARG A 40 8.31 -6.48 13.85
CA ARG A 40 9.57 -7.12 14.15
C ARG A 40 9.35 -8.55 14.63
N MET A 41 10.07 -9.48 14.06
CA MET A 41 10.22 -10.83 14.56
C MET A 41 11.56 -10.98 15.28
N LYS A 42 11.54 -11.49 16.51
CA LYS A 42 12.73 -11.79 17.28
C LYS A 42 12.88 -13.29 17.42
N PHE A 43 14.10 -13.75 17.20
CA PHE A 43 14.47 -15.16 17.22
C PHE A 43 15.47 -15.39 18.35
N LYS A 44 15.19 -16.38 19.19
CA LYS A 44 16.09 -16.84 20.26
C LYS A 44 16.74 -18.14 19.86
N GLY A 45 18.04 -18.22 20.06
CA GLY A 45 18.87 -19.39 19.88
C GLY A 45 19.71 -19.66 21.11
N MET A 46 20.76 -20.39 20.91
CA MET A 46 21.79 -20.67 21.95
C MET A 46 23.17 -20.41 21.34
N GLU A 47 23.94 -19.59 22.04
CA GLU A 47 25.30 -19.28 21.62
C GLU A 47 26.19 -20.51 21.72
N GLY A 48 27.18 -20.61 20.83
CA GLY A 48 28.10 -21.71 20.79
C GLY A 48 29.27 -21.47 19.85
N HIS A 49 30.23 -22.36 19.86
CA HIS A 49 31.37 -22.27 18.95
C HIS A 49 31.01 -22.72 17.55
N GLY A 50 31.31 -21.91 16.54
CA GLY A 50 30.92 -22.14 15.13
C GLY A 50 31.50 -23.44 14.51
N SER A 51 32.55 -24.02 15.08
CA SER A 51 33.13 -25.30 14.60
C SER A 51 32.35 -26.54 15.03
N ALA A 52 31.37 -26.42 15.93
CA ALA A 52 30.57 -27.53 16.44
C ALA A 52 29.05 -27.30 16.27
N PRO A 53 28.56 -27.15 15.01
CA PRO A 53 27.17 -26.74 14.75
C PRO A 53 26.14 -27.87 14.84
N TYR A 54 26.53 -29.07 15.19
CA TYR A 54 25.65 -30.24 15.23
C TYR A 54 24.48 -30.00 16.20
N LYS A 55 23.23 -30.02 15.65
CA LYS A 55 21.99 -29.74 16.41
C LYS A 55 22.01 -28.41 17.17
N SER A 56 22.78 -27.43 16.70
CA SER A 56 22.81 -26.11 17.31
C SER A 56 21.46 -25.38 17.15
N ASN A 57 21.10 -24.62 18.18
CA ASN A 57 19.95 -23.75 18.16
C ASN A 57 20.37 -22.35 17.66
N ASN A 58 20.54 -22.20 16.33
CA ASN A 58 21.05 -20.99 15.70
C ASN A 58 19.92 -20.04 15.35
N ALA A 59 19.89 -18.84 15.94
CA ALA A 59 18.86 -17.84 15.72
C ALA A 59 18.79 -17.34 14.27
N VAL A 60 19.92 -17.22 13.58
CA VAL A 60 19.96 -16.79 12.16
C VAL A 60 19.37 -17.85 11.24
N VAL A 61 19.55 -19.13 11.53
CA VAL A 61 18.93 -20.22 10.75
C VAL A 61 17.40 -20.20 10.92
N LYS A 62 16.90 -19.98 12.15
CA LYS A 62 15.46 -19.79 12.39
C LYS A 62 14.91 -18.59 11.64
N MET A 63 15.64 -17.47 11.63
CA MET A 63 15.23 -16.27 10.87
C MET A 63 15.14 -16.58 9.36
N ALA A 64 16.12 -17.29 8.80
CA ALA A 64 16.10 -17.68 7.40
C ALA A 64 14.89 -18.58 7.07
N GLU A 65 14.57 -19.54 7.95
CA GLU A 65 13.36 -20.37 7.81
C GLU A 65 12.08 -19.52 7.88
N ALA A 66 12.00 -18.57 8.81
CA ALA A 66 10.86 -17.65 8.91
C ALA A 66 10.68 -16.82 7.62
N ILE A 67 11.77 -16.29 7.05
CA ILE A 67 11.73 -15.55 5.78
C ILE A 67 11.15 -16.42 4.66
N GLN A 68 11.58 -17.66 4.53
CA GLN A 68 11.03 -18.57 3.52
C GLN A 68 9.55 -18.85 3.72
N ARG A 69 9.12 -19.14 4.93
CA ARG A 69 7.72 -19.39 5.27
C ARG A 69 6.83 -18.17 5.00
N VAL A 70 7.28 -16.98 5.38
CA VAL A 70 6.59 -15.70 5.11
C VAL A 70 6.49 -15.44 3.60
N LYS A 71 7.55 -15.72 2.84
CA LYS A 71 7.56 -15.58 1.37
C LYS A 71 6.56 -16.52 0.67
N GLU A 72 6.43 -17.74 1.15
CA GLU A 72 5.57 -18.77 0.55
C GLU A 72 4.10 -18.57 0.92
N TYR A 73 3.82 -18.03 2.09
CA TYR A 73 2.46 -17.81 2.56
C TYR A 73 1.78 -16.69 1.78
N GLN A 74 0.54 -16.95 1.38
CA GLN A 74 -0.31 -15.97 0.70
C GLN A 74 -1.46 -15.56 1.62
N PRO A 75 -1.49 -14.31 2.10
CA PRO A 75 -2.64 -13.79 2.85
C PRO A 75 -3.94 -13.91 2.04
N PRO A 76 -5.09 -14.05 2.71
CA PRO A 76 -6.38 -14.07 2.03
C PRO A 76 -6.59 -12.83 1.17
N ARG A 77 -7.21 -13.04 0.02
CA ARG A 77 -7.53 -11.98 -0.94
C ARG A 77 -8.93 -11.44 -0.70
N ASP A 78 -9.02 -10.12 -0.71
CA ASP A 78 -10.26 -9.35 -0.74
C ASP A 78 -10.28 -8.51 -2.02
N THR A 79 -11.22 -8.80 -2.90
CA THR A 79 -11.34 -8.10 -4.19
C THR A 79 -12.30 -6.92 -4.16
N SER A 80 -12.83 -6.55 -3.00
CA SER A 80 -13.76 -5.42 -2.85
C SER A 80 -13.15 -4.09 -3.32
N PHE A 81 -11.87 -3.88 -3.09
CA PHE A 81 -11.15 -2.67 -3.49
C PHE A 81 -10.65 -2.71 -4.95
N THR A 82 -10.39 -3.89 -5.50
CA THR A 82 -9.93 -4.02 -6.88
C THR A 82 -11.06 -4.02 -7.89
N LYS A 83 -12.22 -4.58 -7.54
CA LYS A 83 -13.36 -4.72 -8.46
C LYS A 83 -13.86 -3.38 -9.03
N PRO A 84 -14.14 -2.33 -8.23
CA PRO A 84 -14.56 -1.04 -8.76
C PRO A 84 -13.52 -0.42 -9.69
N PHE A 85 -12.25 -0.47 -9.29
CA PHE A 85 -11.13 0.04 -10.09
C PHE A 85 -11.01 -0.69 -11.43
N LEU A 86 -10.94 -2.02 -11.43
CA LEU A 86 -10.81 -2.81 -12.66
C LEU A 86 -11.98 -2.60 -13.62
N LYS A 87 -13.20 -2.52 -13.10
CA LYS A 87 -14.39 -2.19 -13.91
C LYS A 87 -14.26 -0.81 -14.54
N ALA A 88 -13.87 0.18 -13.76
CA ALA A 88 -13.76 1.56 -14.20
C ALA A 88 -12.65 1.75 -15.26
N ILE A 89 -11.56 0.98 -15.23
CA ILE A 89 -10.52 1.03 -16.26
C ILE A 89 -10.81 0.17 -17.51
N GLY A 90 -12.03 -0.41 -17.58
CA GLY A 90 -12.54 -1.07 -18.78
C GLY A 90 -12.41 -2.60 -18.82
N PHE A 91 -11.99 -3.25 -17.71
CA PHE A 91 -12.11 -4.69 -17.64
C PHE A 91 -13.59 -5.12 -17.54
N GLY A 92 -13.97 -6.12 -18.33
CA GLY A 92 -15.33 -6.63 -18.37
C GLY A 92 -15.40 -8.14 -18.62
N GLY A 93 -16.63 -8.67 -18.66
CA GLY A 93 -16.89 -10.07 -18.99
C GLY A 93 -16.15 -11.07 -18.13
N VAL A 94 -15.68 -12.14 -18.76
CA VAL A 94 -14.99 -13.25 -18.09
C VAL A 94 -13.69 -12.80 -17.40
N THR A 95 -12.94 -11.89 -18.01
CA THR A 95 -11.68 -11.40 -17.43
C THR A 95 -11.90 -10.68 -16.10
N LEU A 96 -12.89 -9.80 -16.03
CA LEU A 96 -13.25 -9.13 -14.77
C LEU A 96 -13.75 -10.14 -13.72
N ALA A 97 -14.55 -11.12 -14.14
CA ALA A 97 -15.03 -12.18 -13.25
C ALA A 97 -13.86 -13.00 -12.64
N LEU A 98 -12.87 -13.38 -13.44
CA LEU A 98 -11.69 -14.11 -12.98
C LEU A 98 -10.79 -13.27 -12.07
N LEU A 99 -10.59 -11.99 -12.37
CA LEU A 99 -9.82 -11.06 -11.53
C LEU A 99 -10.51 -10.75 -10.20
N ASN A 100 -11.84 -10.85 -10.14
CA ASN A 100 -12.62 -10.59 -8.93
C ASN A 100 -12.86 -11.83 -8.06
N GLN A 101 -12.38 -12.99 -8.45
CA GLN A 101 -12.46 -14.19 -7.63
C GLN A 101 -11.15 -14.42 -6.89
N PRO A 102 -11.14 -14.45 -5.53
CA PRO A 102 -9.91 -14.67 -4.76
C PRO A 102 -9.13 -15.93 -5.16
N ARG A 103 -9.85 -17.00 -5.60
CA ARG A 103 -9.24 -18.26 -6.01
C ARG A 103 -8.52 -18.18 -7.36
N THR A 104 -9.06 -17.45 -8.32
CA THR A 104 -8.50 -17.33 -9.68
C THR A 104 -7.55 -16.13 -9.80
N LEU A 105 -7.67 -15.12 -8.93
CA LEU A 105 -6.84 -13.92 -8.98
C LEU A 105 -5.34 -14.24 -8.98
N GLY A 106 -4.88 -15.20 -8.16
CA GLY A 106 -3.47 -15.58 -8.14
C GLY A 106 -2.93 -16.08 -9.49
N PHE A 107 -3.71 -16.91 -10.18
CA PHE A 107 -3.38 -17.37 -11.51
C PHE A 107 -3.34 -16.20 -12.52
N MET A 108 -4.34 -15.31 -12.47
CA MET A 108 -4.40 -14.14 -13.33
C MET A 108 -3.21 -13.19 -13.09
N LEU A 109 -2.84 -12.95 -11.84
CA LEU A 109 -1.67 -12.14 -11.48
C LEU A 109 -0.38 -12.74 -12.03
N ASN A 110 -0.20 -14.07 -11.95
CA ASN A 110 0.97 -14.74 -12.54
C ASN A 110 1.03 -14.60 -14.07
N MET A 111 -0.13 -14.64 -14.73
CA MET A 111 -0.19 -14.39 -16.19
C MET A 111 0.14 -12.92 -16.51
N MET A 112 -0.43 -11.99 -15.75
CA MET A 112 -0.19 -10.56 -15.92
C MET A 112 1.28 -10.20 -15.67
N ALA A 113 1.92 -10.79 -14.67
CA ALA A 113 3.31 -10.53 -14.31
C ALA A 113 4.30 -10.85 -15.44
N LYS A 114 3.94 -11.77 -16.35
CA LYS A 114 4.75 -12.06 -17.56
C LYS A 114 4.80 -10.90 -18.56
N ARG A 115 3.79 -10.02 -18.53
CA ARG A 115 3.69 -8.83 -19.40
C ARG A 115 4.05 -7.54 -18.68
N SER A 116 3.56 -7.39 -17.46
CA SER A 116 3.80 -6.23 -16.59
C SER A 116 3.82 -6.67 -15.13
N ARG A 117 5.03 -6.79 -14.56
CA ARG A 117 5.23 -7.10 -13.14
C ARG A 117 4.64 -6.01 -12.26
N GLY A 118 4.79 -4.74 -12.64
CA GLY A 118 4.29 -3.60 -11.88
C GLY A 118 2.76 -3.63 -11.75
N SER A 119 2.04 -3.84 -12.86
CA SER A 119 0.57 -3.94 -12.84
C SER A 119 0.08 -5.12 -11.99
N ALA A 120 0.74 -6.28 -12.08
CA ALA A 120 0.38 -7.43 -11.26
C ALA A 120 0.62 -7.18 -9.77
N ALA A 121 1.78 -6.58 -9.42
CA ALA A 121 2.11 -6.22 -8.04
C ALA A 121 1.13 -5.17 -7.48
N PHE A 122 0.73 -4.20 -8.29
CA PHE A 122 -0.25 -3.18 -7.91
C PHE A 122 -1.62 -3.82 -7.58
N ILE A 123 -2.16 -4.65 -8.48
CA ILE A 123 -3.44 -5.34 -8.24
C ILE A 123 -3.35 -6.28 -7.03
N GLN A 124 -2.23 -6.97 -6.85
CA GLN A 124 -1.99 -7.76 -5.64
C GLN A 124 -2.06 -6.89 -4.38
N ALA A 125 -1.38 -5.75 -4.40
CA ALA A 125 -1.35 -4.84 -3.25
C ALA A 125 -2.74 -4.29 -2.89
N LEU A 126 -3.62 -4.08 -3.88
CA LEU A 126 -5.00 -3.65 -3.65
C LEU A 126 -5.94 -4.78 -3.19
N SER A 127 -5.53 -6.04 -3.33
CA SER A 127 -6.39 -7.20 -3.07
C SER A 127 -6.07 -7.97 -1.81
N GLN A 128 -5.00 -7.64 -1.10
CA GLN A 128 -4.61 -8.40 0.10
C GLN A 128 -3.67 -7.59 1.00
N MET A 129 -3.52 -8.03 2.25
CA MET A 129 -2.38 -7.63 3.06
C MET A 129 -1.09 -8.00 2.33
N THR A 130 -0.12 -7.09 2.35
CA THR A 130 1.21 -7.33 1.79
C THR A 130 2.27 -7.18 2.85
N TRP A 131 3.36 -7.92 2.73
CA TRP A 131 4.51 -7.83 3.60
C TRP A 131 5.82 -8.02 2.84
N SER A 132 6.84 -7.33 3.31
CA SER A 132 8.19 -7.39 2.74
C SER A 132 9.22 -7.44 3.88
N PRO A 133 9.96 -8.54 4.03
CA PRO A 133 11.10 -8.60 4.93
C PRO A 133 12.23 -7.71 4.42
N ASN A 134 12.55 -6.62 5.13
CA ASN A 134 13.45 -5.59 4.61
C ASN A 134 14.73 -5.42 5.42
N VAL A 135 14.69 -5.63 6.76
CA VAL A 135 15.86 -5.45 7.60
C VAL A 135 16.12 -6.72 8.40
N CYS A 136 17.33 -7.24 8.28
CA CYS A 136 17.78 -8.43 8.98
C CYS A 136 18.94 -8.08 9.90
N GLY A 137 18.91 -8.56 11.14
CA GLY A 137 19.99 -8.42 12.10
C GLY A 137 20.29 -9.76 12.79
N GLY A 138 21.56 -10.05 13.05
CA GLY A 138 21.93 -11.26 13.80
C GLY A 138 23.38 -11.69 13.57
N GLY A 139 23.95 -12.31 14.62
CA GLY A 139 25.35 -12.68 14.64
C GLY A 139 26.30 -11.51 14.94
N VAL A 140 27.39 -11.80 15.62
CA VAL A 140 28.40 -10.82 16.05
C VAL A 140 29.77 -11.16 15.49
N LYS A 141 30.04 -12.46 15.31
CA LYS A 141 31.36 -12.96 14.93
C LYS A 141 31.21 -14.27 14.15
N THR A 142 32.03 -14.44 13.12
CA THR A 142 31.97 -15.61 12.21
C THR A 142 32.11 -16.96 12.92
N ASN A 143 32.93 -17.05 13.97
CA ASN A 143 33.17 -18.30 14.71
C ASN A 143 32.23 -18.53 15.91
N THR A 144 31.13 -17.76 16.02
CA THR A 144 30.15 -17.86 17.11
C THR A 144 28.77 -18.13 16.55
N ILE A 145 28.08 -19.15 17.04
CA ILE A 145 26.69 -19.45 16.71
C ILE A 145 25.83 -18.37 17.37
N PRO A 146 24.96 -17.65 16.60
CA PRO A 146 24.16 -16.58 17.16
C PRO A 146 23.06 -17.05 18.10
N GLY A 147 23.02 -16.43 19.31
CA GLY A 147 21.93 -16.62 20.28
C GLY A 147 20.71 -15.76 20.03
N SER A 148 20.82 -14.75 19.15
CA SER A 148 19.70 -13.86 18.80
C SER A 148 19.75 -13.41 17.35
N ALA A 149 18.57 -13.15 16.77
CA ALA A 149 18.41 -12.51 15.47
C ALA A 149 17.09 -11.73 15.44
N SER A 150 16.97 -10.79 14.53
CA SER A 150 15.74 -9.99 14.33
C SER A 150 15.47 -9.75 12.85
N LEU A 151 14.19 -9.63 12.50
CA LEU A 151 13.70 -9.39 11.16
C LEU A 151 12.63 -8.32 11.21
N ASP A 152 12.85 -7.18 10.54
CA ASP A 152 11.83 -6.15 10.40
C ASP A 152 11.13 -6.27 9.04
N ILE A 153 9.80 -6.21 9.08
CA ILE A 153 8.91 -6.49 7.96
C ILE A 153 8.01 -5.27 7.74
N ASP A 154 8.05 -4.69 6.54
CA ASP A 154 7.04 -3.73 6.10
C ASP A 154 5.74 -4.48 5.83
N VAL A 155 4.71 -4.21 6.63
CA VAL A 155 3.38 -4.79 6.50
C VAL A 155 2.38 -3.70 6.13
N ARG A 156 1.61 -3.94 5.06
CA ARG A 156 0.55 -3.04 4.59
C ARG A 156 -0.78 -3.76 4.63
N ILE A 157 -1.71 -3.23 5.39
CA ILE A 157 -3.04 -3.80 5.65
C ILE A 157 -4.13 -3.11 4.86
N LEU A 158 -5.14 -3.84 4.43
CA LEU A 158 -6.33 -3.27 3.79
C LEU A 158 -7.21 -2.55 4.83
N PRO A 159 -8.05 -1.60 4.41
CA PRO A 159 -9.08 -1.04 5.28
C PRO A 159 -9.93 -2.15 5.91
N GLY A 160 -10.15 -2.05 7.21
CA GLY A 160 -10.86 -3.07 7.99
C GLY A 160 -9.99 -4.17 8.60
N GLN A 161 -8.71 -4.28 8.20
CA GLN A 161 -7.73 -5.17 8.84
C GLN A 161 -6.99 -4.45 9.96
N ASP A 162 -6.59 -5.18 11.00
CA ASP A 162 -5.96 -4.67 12.21
C ASP A 162 -4.66 -5.42 12.59
N GLU A 163 -4.08 -5.06 13.71
CA GLU A 163 -2.85 -5.69 14.22
C GLU A 163 -3.04 -7.18 14.55
N GLU A 164 -4.22 -7.57 15.05
CA GLU A 164 -4.47 -8.99 15.37
C GLU A 164 -4.59 -9.82 14.09
N TYR A 165 -5.22 -9.28 13.04
CA TYR A 165 -5.20 -9.88 11.72
C TYR A 165 -3.77 -10.15 11.23
N VAL A 166 -2.86 -9.19 11.37
CA VAL A 166 -1.45 -9.35 11.01
C VAL A 166 -0.79 -10.47 11.82
N ARG A 167 -0.96 -10.46 13.13
CA ARG A 167 -0.39 -11.48 14.05
C ARG A 167 -0.89 -12.88 13.73
N GLU A 168 -2.19 -13.02 13.47
CA GLU A 168 -2.81 -14.30 13.10
C GLU A 168 -2.18 -14.86 11.83
N HIS A 169 -2.02 -14.01 10.80
CA HIS A 169 -1.46 -14.45 9.53
C HIS A 169 0.04 -14.74 9.60
N PHE A 170 0.80 -14.05 10.43
CA PHE A 170 2.18 -14.44 10.72
C PHE A 170 2.26 -15.78 11.45
N ARG A 171 1.41 -16.03 12.45
CA ARG A 171 1.36 -17.34 13.12
C ARG A 171 1.03 -18.47 12.13
N LYS A 172 0.09 -18.25 11.23
CA LYS A 172 -0.25 -19.21 10.15
C LYS A 172 0.92 -19.44 9.20
N ALA A 173 1.60 -18.38 8.78
CA ALA A 173 2.76 -18.47 7.89
C ALA A 173 3.91 -19.26 8.54
N LEU A 174 4.22 -18.94 9.78
CA LEU A 174 5.31 -19.59 10.52
C LEU A 174 5.01 -21.04 10.90
N GLY A 175 3.72 -21.40 11.08
CA GLY A 175 3.32 -22.74 11.51
C GLY A 175 3.95 -23.12 12.87
N PRO A 176 4.59 -24.31 13.00
CA PRO A 176 5.22 -24.71 14.26
C PRO A 176 6.28 -23.74 14.79
N LEU A 177 7.00 -23.07 13.90
CA LEU A 177 8.04 -22.08 14.24
C LEU A 177 7.48 -20.88 15.02
N ALA A 178 6.18 -20.59 14.89
CA ALA A 178 5.52 -19.47 15.58
C ALA A 178 5.66 -19.52 17.11
N LYS A 179 5.84 -20.70 17.69
CA LYS A 179 6.04 -20.89 19.14
C LYS A 179 7.41 -20.43 19.63
N GLU A 180 8.36 -20.29 18.72
CA GLU A 180 9.75 -19.93 19.01
C GLU A 180 10.09 -18.49 18.56
N VAL A 181 9.13 -17.77 17.99
CA VAL A 181 9.30 -16.42 17.45
C VAL A 181 8.45 -15.44 18.22
N GLU A 182 9.06 -14.40 18.73
CA GLU A 182 8.36 -13.26 19.31
C GLU A 182 7.98 -12.30 18.18
N ILE A 183 6.68 -12.04 18.01
CA ILE A 183 6.14 -11.16 16.99
C ILE A 183 5.62 -9.90 17.68
N GLU A 184 6.27 -8.78 17.44
CA GLU A 184 5.92 -7.49 18.02
C GLU A 184 5.79 -6.41 16.95
N ARG A 185 5.03 -5.37 17.26
CA ARG A 185 4.99 -4.17 16.43
C ARG A 185 6.33 -3.44 16.54
N LEU A 186 6.86 -2.99 15.40
CA LEU A 186 8.01 -2.08 15.42
C LEU A 186 7.57 -0.75 16.06
N LYS A 187 8.30 -0.30 17.07
CA LYS A 187 7.92 0.87 17.87
C LYS A 187 8.19 2.18 17.13
N PRO A 188 7.45 3.27 17.41
CA PRO A 188 7.66 4.57 16.75
C PRO A 188 9.08 5.11 16.91
N GLU A 189 9.71 4.95 18.08
CA GLU A 189 11.09 5.36 18.34
C GLU A 189 12.14 4.57 17.53
N GLU A 190 11.75 3.43 16.99
CA GLU A 190 12.54 2.60 16.07
C GLU A 190 12.16 2.81 14.61
N GLY A 191 11.42 3.88 14.31
CA GLY A 191 10.89 4.18 12.96
C GLY A 191 9.62 3.43 12.61
N GLY A 192 9.02 2.71 13.56
CA GLY A 192 7.79 1.93 13.33
C GLY A 192 6.54 2.78 13.19
N ALA A 193 5.55 2.24 12.49
CA ALA A 193 4.24 2.87 12.34
C ALA A 193 3.12 1.84 12.47
N LEU A 194 2.06 2.24 13.14
CA LEU A 194 0.77 1.55 13.07
C LEU A 194 -0.30 2.56 12.67
N THR A 195 -0.83 2.38 11.49
CA THR A 195 -1.97 3.15 11.01
C THR A 195 -2.97 2.20 10.37
N MET A 196 -4.24 2.40 10.67
CA MET A 196 -5.30 1.64 10.02
C MET A 196 -5.53 2.17 8.61
N GLY A 197 -5.91 1.30 7.69
CA GLY A 197 -6.40 1.72 6.39
C GLY A 197 -7.66 2.57 6.54
N SER A 198 -7.84 3.55 5.68
CA SER A 198 -8.95 4.51 5.76
C SER A 198 -9.54 4.82 4.40
N LEU A 199 -10.83 5.15 4.37
CA LEU A 199 -11.61 5.39 3.15
C LEU A 199 -12.41 6.68 3.28
N SER A 200 -12.63 7.34 2.13
CA SER A 200 -13.64 8.37 1.90
C SER A 200 -14.69 7.83 0.91
N ASP A 201 -15.80 8.51 0.79
CA ASP A 201 -16.85 8.14 -0.15
C ASP A 201 -16.38 8.32 -1.60
N THR A 202 -16.71 7.37 -2.45
CA THR A 202 -16.40 7.45 -3.90
C THR A 202 -17.46 8.19 -4.71
N ILE A 203 -18.58 8.54 -4.09
CA ILE A 203 -19.70 9.26 -4.69
C ILE A 203 -20.06 10.42 -3.75
N SER A 204 -19.84 11.64 -4.21
CA SER A 204 -20.18 12.85 -3.45
C SER A 204 -20.17 14.06 -4.39
N PRO A 205 -20.83 15.17 -4.04
CA PRO A 205 -20.75 16.42 -4.83
C PRO A 205 -19.33 16.92 -5.03
N PHE A 206 -18.42 16.61 -4.10
CA PHE A 206 -17.02 16.97 -4.21
C PHE A 206 -16.29 16.13 -5.27
N VAL A 207 -16.58 14.83 -5.36
CA VAL A 207 -16.05 13.95 -6.41
C VAL A 207 -16.59 14.37 -7.77
N ASP A 208 -17.89 14.70 -7.88
CA ASP A 208 -18.50 15.21 -9.10
C ASP A 208 -17.84 16.51 -9.56
N LEU A 209 -17.51 17.40 -8.61
CA LEU A 209 -16.79 18.64 -8.90
C LEU A 209 -15.37 18.35 -9.42
N MET A 210 -14.62 17.44 -8.79
CA MET A 210 -13.29 17.02 -9.27
C MET A 210 -13.38 16.48 -10.70
N GLU A 211 -14.38 15.63 -10.99
CA GLU A 211 -14.57 15.09 -12.35
C GLU A 211 -14.90 16.19 -13.37
N SER A 212 -15.75 17.16 -13.00
CA SER A 212 -16.10 18.27 -13.88
C SER A 212 -14.88 19.12 -14.26
N ILE A 213 -13.98 19.35 -13.29
CA ILE A 213 -12.73 20.08 -13.49
C ILE A 213 -11.77 19.30 -14.40
N VAL A 214 -11.65 17.99 -14.22
CA VAL A 214 -10.86 17.15 -15.12
C VAL A 214 -11.38 17.21 -16.55
N LYS A 215 -12.69 17.13 -16.74
CA LYS A 215 -13.32 17.24 -18.07
C LYS A 215 -13.06 18.59 -18.74
N GLU A 216 -13.05 19.66 -17.97
CA GLU A 216 -12.77 21.00 -18.48
C GLU A 216 -11.29 21.17 -18.88
N ILE A 217 -10.36 20.60 -18.11
CA ILE A 217 -8.92 20.75 -18.37
C ILE A 217 -8.44 19.78 -19.46
N ARG A 218 -8.98 18.54 -19.48
CA ARG A 218 -8.49 17.45 -20.33
C ARG A 218 -9.37 17.13 -21.53
N GLY A 219 -10.64 17.50 -21.49
CA GLY A 219 -11.65 17.17 -22.49
C GLY A 219 -12.83 16.41 -21.89
N SER A 220 -14.00 16.59 -22.49
CA SER A 220 -15.27 16.04 -21.99
C SER A 220 -15.33 14.50 -21.93
N GLU A 221 -14.47 13.83 -22.67
CA GLU A 221 -14.32 12.37 -22.70
C GLU A 221 -13.56 11.80 -21.50
N TYR A 222 -12.90 12.66 -20.72
CA TYR A 222 -12.16 12.22 -19.52
C TYR A 222 -13.10 11.92 -18.36
N MET A 223 -12.73 10.94 -17.55
CA MET A 223 -13.40 10.59 -16.30
C MET A 223 -12.36 10.31 -15.21
N ILE A 224 -12.79 10.47 -13.95
CA ILE A 224 -11.96 10.05 -12.82
C ILE A 224 -12.39 8.66 -12.31
N VAL A 225 -11.41 7.91 -11.80
CA VAL A 225 -11.58 6.53 -11.38
C VAL A 225 -11.14 6.39 -9.93
N PRO A 226 -12.00 5.86 -9.04
CA PRO A 226 -11.62 5.63 -7.65
C PRO A 226 -10.51 4.59 -7.55
N MET A 227 -9.45 4.91 -6.82
CA MET A 227 -8.30 4.05 -6.61
C MET A 227 -7.91 4.06 -5.13
N LEU A 228 -7.70 2.86 -4.55
CA LEU A 228 -7.08 2.74 -3.25
C LEU A 228 -5.56 2.93 -3.40
N SER A 229 -4.94 3.73 -2.54
CA SER A 229 -3.48 3.80 -2.50
C SER A 229 -2.89 2.59 -1.76
N PRO A 230 -1.89 1.90 -2.32
CA PRO A 230 -1.13 0.89 -1.57
C PRO A 230 -0.21 1.49 -0.51
N GLY A 231 0.09 2.79 -0.62
CA GLY A 231 0.82 3.60 0.35
C GLY A 231 -0.09 4.26 1.36
N ALA A 232 0.46 5.20 2.12
CA ALA A 232 -0.26 5.99 3.11
C ALA A 232 0.08 7.48 2.93
N THR A 233 -0.92 8.34 3.10
CA THR A 233 -0.83 9.80 3.03
C THR A 233 -1.23 10.43 4.35
N ASP A 234 -1.17 11.75 4.44
CA ASP A 234 -1.63 12.48 5.62
C ASP A 234 -3.17 12.49 5.75
N CYS A 235 -3.89 12.12 4.71
CA CYS A 235 -5.36 11.99 4.71
C CYS A 235 -5.87 11.10 5.86
N ARG A 236 -5.14 10.04 6.23
CA ARG A 236 -5.51 9.11 7.30
C ARG A 236 -5.72 9.80 8.65
N PHE A 237 -4.94 10.83 8.94
CA PHE A 237 -5.05 11.55 10.22
C PHE A 237 -6.36 12.35 10.30
N PHE A 238 -6.78 12.94 9.21
CA PHE A 238 -8.02 13.71 9.11
C PHE A 238 -9.24 12.80 9.09
N ARG A 239 -9.22 11.72 8.29
CA ARG A 239 -10.30 10.72 8.26
C ARG A 239 -10.52 10.11 9.66
N LYS A 240 -9.44 9.77 10.36
CA LYS A 240 -9.49 9.18 11.70
C LYS A 240 -10.00 10.18 12.75
N ALA A 241 -9.62 11.45 12.67
CA ALA A 241 -9.95 12.43 13.68
C ALA A 241 -11.38 12.97 13.57
N TRP A 242 -11.88 13.19 12.35
CA TRP A 242 -13.13 13.93 12.13
C TRP A 242 -14.03 13.37 11.04
N SER A 243 -13.76 12.18 10.51
CA SER A 243 -14.48 11.62 9.36
C SER A 243 -14.41 12.53 8.10
N THR A 244 -13.35 13.32 7.98
CA THR A 244 -13.09 14.19 6.84
C THR A 244 -13.10 13.37 5.55
N GLN A 245 -13.79 13.85 4.53
CA GLN A 245 -13.73 13.30 3.18
C GLN A 245 -12.43 13.77 2.52
N ALA A 246 -11.43 12.89 2.46
CA ALA A 246 -10.09 13.25 2.03
C ALA A 246 -9.68 12.48 0.78
N TYR A 247 -9.13 13.19 -0.21
CA TYR A 247 -8.83 12.63 -1.53
C TYR A 247 -7.44 13.01 -1.99
N GLY A 248 -6.75 12.07 -2.64
CA GLY A 248 -5.62 12.39 -3.49
C GLY A 248 -6.13 12.78 -4.88
N PHE A 249 -5.76 13.97 -5.34
CA PHE A 249 -6.21 14.54 -6.60
C PHE A 249 -5.10 15.32 -7.28
N SER A 250 -4.87 15.01 -8.54
CA SER A 250 -4.07 15.80 -9.46
C SER A 250 -4.58 15.61 -10.88
N VAL A 251 -4.06 16.39 -11.82
CA VAL A 251 -4.44 16.31 -13.24
C VAL A 251 -3.19 16.10 -14.07
N HIS A 252 -2.88 14.83 -14.37
CA HIS A 252 -1.73 14.50 -15.22
C HIS A 252 -2.00 14.81 -16.69
N ASP A 253 -0.96 15.28 -17.38
CA ASP A 253 -1.02 15.62 -18.82
C ASP A 253 -1.00 14.38 -19.74
N GLY A 254 -0.74 13.19 -19.18
CA GLY A 254 -0.70 11.92 -19.91
C GLY A 254 0.59 11.66 -20.70
N SER A 255 1.61 12.49 -20.52
CA SER A 255 2.92 12.29 -21.16
C SER A 255 3.71 11.12 -20.57
N LEU A 256 3.40 10.70 -19.34
CA LEU A 256 3.94 9.53 -18.68
C LEU A 256 2.84 8.53 -18.37
N ASP A 257 3.08 7.25 -18.62
CA ASP A 257 2.17 6.18 -18.22
C ASP A 257 2.31 5.83 -16.72
N LEU A 258 1.32 5.12 -16.18
CA LEU A 258 1.29 4.70 -14.77
C LEU A 258 2.54 3.92 -14.35
N SER A 259 3.06 3.04 -15.20
CA SER A 259 4.23 2.22 -14.87
C SER A 259 5.49 3.08 -14.72
N THR A 260 5.67 4.04 -15.62
CA THR A 260 6.76 5.01 -15.57
C THR A 260 6.65 5.88 -14.34
N LEU A 261 5.46 6.44 -14.05
CA LEU A 261 5.22 7.25 -12.85
C LEU A 261 5.56 6.48 -11.57
N GLN A 262 5.08 5.25 -11.43
CA GLN A 262 5.37 4.41 -10.27
C GLN A 262 6.86 4.10 -10.09
N SER A 263 7.62 4.00 -11.18
CA SER A 263 9.07 3.76 -11.12
C SER A 263 9.86 5.00 -10.70
N LEU A 264 9.30 6.19 -10.85
CA LEU A 264 9.93 7.45 -10.48
C LEU A 264 9.74 7.81 -9.00
N PHE A 265 8.68 7.34 -8.35
CA PHE A 265 8.42 7.62 -6.94
C PHE A 265 9.57 7.16 -6.04
N HIS A 266 10.19 8.09 -5.32
CA HIS A 266 11.38 7.88 -4.50
C HIS A 266 12.58 7.31 -5.29
N GLY A 267 12.57 7.47 -6.62
CA GLY A 267 13.61 7.05 -7.53
C GLY A 267 14.71 8.10 -7.71
N ILE A 268 15.82 7.71 -8.36
CA ILE A 268 16.98 8.61 -8.60
C ILE A 268 16.61 9.78 -9.51
N ASP A 269 15.75 9.57 -10.50
CA ASP A 269 15.32 10.58 -11.48
C ASP A 269 13.86 11.00 -11.27
N GLU A 270 13.43 11.12 -10.01
CA GLU A 270 12.08 11.56 -9.69
C GLU A 270 11.79 12.93 -10.33
N ARG A 271 10.75 12.98 -11.14
CA ARG A 271 10.37 14.16 -11.91
C ARG A 271 8.90 14.17 -12.24
N ILE A 272 8.37 15.36 -12.49
CA ILE A 272 7.00 15.58 -12.96
C ILE A 272 7.03 16.38 -14.28
N PRO A 273 6.21 16.07 -15.27
CA PRO A 273 6.04 16.88 -16.47
C PRO A 273 5.51 18.29 -16.13
N ILE A 274 6.03 19.33 -16.80
CA ILE A 274 5.58 20.71 -16.59
C ILE A 274 4.08 20.84 -16.86
N GLY A 275 3.56 20.20 -17.91
CA GLY A 275 2.12 20.18 -18.21
C GLY A 275 1.27 19.62 -17.09
N THR A 276 1.76 18.56 -16.40
CA THR A 276 1.08 18.01 -15.22
C THR A 276 1.04 19.03 -14.06
N LEU A 277 2.15 19.75 -13.81
CA LEU A 277 2.19 20.77 -12.78
C LEU A 277 1.20 21.91 -13.06
N GLU A 278 1.17 22.41 -14.30
CA GLU A 278 0.27 23.47 -14.73
C GLU A 278 -1.22 23.04 -14.64
N MET A 279 -1.54 21.83 -15.12
CA MET A 279 -2.92 21.30 -15.09
C MET A 279 -3.38 21.05 -13.66
N THR A 280 -2.52 20.51 -12.80
CA THR A 280 -2.83 20.27 -11.39
C THR A 280 -3.03 21.59 -10.64
N GLY A 281 -2.18 22.58 -10.87
CA GLY A 281 -2.34 23.93 -10.30
C GLY A 281 -3.66 24.58 -10.70
N LYS A 282 -4.00 24.50 -11.97
CA LYS A 282 -5.33 24.92 -12.49
C LYS A 282 -6.47 24.17 -11.79
N GLY A 283 -6.33 22.84 -11.67
CA GLY A 283 -7.34 22.00 -11.03
C GLY A 283 -7.59 22.40 -9.57
N TYR A 284 -6.56 22.65 -8.81
CA TYR A 284 -6.69 23.11 -7.41
C TYR A 284 -7.29 24.50 -7.30
N MET A 285 -6.91 25.42 -8.15
CA MET A 285 -7.51 26.77 -8.18
C MET A 285 -9.01 26.71 -8.46
N GLU A 286 -9.42 25.95 -9.48
CA GLU A 286 -10.84 25.79 -9.83
C GLU A 286 -11.63 25.05 -8.74
N LEU A 287 -11.02 24.02 -8.12
CA LEU A 287 -11.63 23.31 -7.01
C LEU A 287 -11.91 24.26 -5.84
N ALA A 288 -10.91 25.03 -5.43
CA ALA A 288 -11.05 26.01 -4.34
C ALA A 288 -12.10 27.07 -4.69
N ARG A 289 -12.04 27.65 -5.90
CA ARG A 289 -12.95 28.70 -6.34
C ARG A 289 -14.43 28.24 -6.35
N ARG A 290 -14.71 27.01 -6.85
CA ARG A 290 -16.09 26.52 -7.00
C ARG A 290 -16.65 25.91 -5.73
N PHE A 291 -15.78 25.38 -4.88
CA PHE A 291 -16.23 24.71 -3.64
C PHE A 291 -16.41 25.71 -2.49
N LEU A 292 -15.66 26.81 -2.47
CA LEU A 292 -15.71 27.82 -1.41
C LEU A 292 -16.59 29.04 -1.75
N SER A 293 -17.12 29.09 -2.97
CA SER A 293 -18.10 30.11 -3.38
C SER A 293 -19.53 29.67 -3.07
#